data_10c7ec2095cd4a8e7a60f88f7328534b
#
_entry.id   10c7ec2095cd4a8e7a60f88f7328534b
#
_cell.length_a   1.000
_cell.length_b   1.000
_cell.length_c   1.000
_cell.angle_alpha   90.00
_cell.angle_beta   90.00
_cell.angle_gamma   90.00
#
_symmetry.space_group_name_H-M   'P 1'
#
loop_
_entity.id
_entity.type
_entity.pdbx_description
1 polymer ?
#
loop_
_entity_poly.entity_id
_entity_poly.type
_entity_poly.pdbx_seq_one_letter_code
_entity_poly.pdbx_strand_id
1 'polypeptide(L)'
;MLISRMPMHGISENAASAEPQKSFAGRWAYVATRPRWLKSFWQARRQSDHGTWDCTPAESRNATFAIQPDRLPSARPKRKRRLDVFVLVDALGWKFLEGREFLSDILPFRQPLRTVLGFSSGAIPTMLTGLSPAQNGHWNLFYYDPQGSPFRWLRHFSFLPDGLVDHRVARKLVKEIGKRILGMGRNFECCVSPRLLPWFNFIERRNIYGPGGIAQAKSVFDLLLEKGVSHRVYTYHRWRDKEILRRALRDVEQSDASFFFVYLCEMDLLLHEQGKGLKEKLAWYAAQLRQLFLATRRMDPDATFTITSDHGMTLVREHYDLIKEVRTLGLAMPQDYLAVYDSTMARFWFRSARARHSVRDLLQFLPYGRILSDVELRELGILFPDRRYGEVIFLLHPGLLLSQSDFNGPGWLPAGMHGYHPDDPYSDAVFLSNREPPAPVQSIADVYRCMHAAVCRETLT
;
A
#
# COMPACT_ATOMS: atom_id res chain seq x y z
N MET A 1 6.66 20.04 66.57
CA MET A 1 5.87 19.79 67.79
C MET A 1 4.86 18.70 67.47
N LEU A 2 5.05 17.51 68.16
CA LEU A 2 4.07 16.43 68.43
C LEU A 2 3.36 15.75 67.25
N ILE A 3 3.75 14.56 66.76
CA ILE A 3 3.77 13.19 67.32
C ILE A 3 2.39 12.74 67.87
N SER A 4 1.77 11.74 67.20
CA SER A 4 1.03 10.57 67.79
C SER A 4 0.51 9.67 66.64
N ARG A 5 1.08 8.55 66.29
CA ARG A 5 1.07 7.15 66.74
C ARG A 5 -0.35 6.48 66.73
N MET A 6 -0.43 5.56 65.84
CA MET A 6 -1.05 4.22 65.66
C MET A 6 -2.00 3.66 66.75
N PRO A 7 -2.88 2.64 66.40
CA PRO A 7 -2.35 1.26 66.38
C PRO A 7 -2.93 0.34 65.29
N MET A 8 -2.18 -0.74 65.04
CA MET A 8 -2.49 -1.95 64.30
C MET A 8 -3.38 -2.93 65.10
N HIS A 9 -4.25 -3.67 64.42
CA HIS A 9 -4.74 -5.03 64.69
C HIS A 9 -5.59 -5.45 63.48
N GLY A 10 -5.57 -6.63 62.90
CA GLY A 10 -5.04 -7.94 63.27
C GLY A 10 -5.39 -8.88 62.10
N ILE A 11 -4.59 -9.87 61.96
CA ILE A 11 -4.57 -10.94 60.98
C ILE A 11 -5.84 -11.80 61.05
N SER A 12 -6.45 -12.20 59.89
CA SER A 12 -7.04 -13.55 59.77
C SER A 12 -6.91 -14.05 58.35
N GLU A 13 -6.13 -15.08 58.17
CA GLU A 13 -6.10 -15.99 57.05
C GLU A 13 -7.45 -16.63 56.82
N ASN A 14 -7.92 -16.67 55.60
CA ASN A 14 -8.73 -17.79 55.14
C ASN A 14 -8.46 -18.06 53.66
N ALA A 15 -7.85 -19.20 53.44
CA ALA A 15 -7.71 -19.83 52.15
C ALA A 15 -9.07 -20.37 51.68
N ALA A 16 -9.47 -20.01 50.46
CA ALA A 16 -10.50 -20.75 49.75
C ALA A 16 -10.29 -20.61 48.22
N SER A 17 -9.89 -21.74 47.65
CA SER A 17 -10.23 -22.30 46.34
C SER A 17 -10.20 -21.41 45.11
N ALA A 18 -9.17 -21.63 44.31
CA ALA A 18 -9.14 -21.28 42.89
C ALA A 18 -10.22 -22.00 42.10
N GLU A 19 -11.16 -21.26 41.54
CA GLU A 19 -12.01 -21.74 40.44
C GLU A 19 -11.27 -21.49 39.09
N PRO A 20 -11.36 -22.43 38.13
CA PRO A 20 -10.69 -22.34 36.84
C PRO A 20 -11.36 -21.31 35.96
N GLN A 21 -10.57 -20.47 35.35
CA GLN A 21 -10.95 -19.57 34.26
C GLN A 21 -11.70 -20.36 33.18
N LYS A 22 -12.98 -20.10 33.05
CA LYS A 22 -13.82 -20.59 31.94
C LYS A 22 -13.29 -19.97 30.65
N SER A 23 -12.81 -20.83 29.76
CA SER A 23 -12.45 -20.56 28.39
C SER A 23 -13.57 -19.78 27.68
N PHE A 24 -13.23 -18.61 27.14
CA PHE A 24 -14.05 -17.86 26.18
C PHE A 24 -14.05 -18.58 24.83
N ALA A 25 -14.62 -19.77 24.77
CA ALA A 25 -14.90 -20.49 23.53
C ALA A 25 -16.43 -20.69 23.42
N GLY A 26 -17.10 -19.66 22.96
CA GLY A 26 -18.54 -19.82 22.74
C GLY A 26 -19.23 -18.51 22.43
N ARG A 27 -19.25 -18.11 21.15
CA ARG A 27 -20.26 -17.40 20.36
C ARG A 27 -19.61 -16.50 19.28
N TRP A 28 -19.01 -17.11 18.28
CA TRP A 28 -18.71 -16.43 17.04
C TRP A 28 -19.15 -17.30 15.86
N ALA A 29 -20.46 -17.51 15.76
CA ALA A 29 -21.10 -17.96 14.52
C ALA A 29 -21.67 -16.71 13.82
N TYR A 30 -20.82 -15.74 13.46
CA TYR A 30 -21.16 -14.75 12.44
C TYR A 30 -20.55 -15.25 11.14
N VAL A 31 -21.42 -15.63 10.22
CA VAL A 31 -21.07 -15.97 8.84
C VAL A 31 -20.39 -14.74 8.23
N ALA A 32 -19.06 -14.72 8.25
CA ALA A 32 -18.27 -13.74 7.53
C ALA A 32 -18.52 -13.96 6.03
N THR A 33 -19.49 -13.25 5.47
CA THR A 33 -19.63 -13.15 4.03
C THR A 33 -18.39 -12.45 3.52
N ARG A 34 -17.54 -13.18 2.81
CA ARG A 34 -16.34 -12.65 2.16
C ARG A 34 -16.70 -11.37 1.41
N PRO A 35 -15.97 -10.27 1.58
CA PRO A 35 -16.25 -9.04 0.86
C PRO A 35 -16.28 -9.32 -0.63
N ARG A 36 -17.29 -8.79 -1.32
CA ARG A 36 -17.49 -9.05 -2.76
C ARG A 36 -16.31 -8.59 -3.63
N TRP A 37 -15.54 -7.60 -3.18
CA TRP A 37 -14.36 -7.12 -3.90
C TRP A 37 -13.21 -8.14 -3.90
N LEU A 38 -13.01 -8.88 -2.82
CA LEU A 38 -12.10 -10.03 -2.79
C LEU A 38 -12.54 -11.12 -3.79
N LYS A 39 -13.85 -11.36 -3.93
CA LYS A 39 -14.37 -12.27 -4.96
C LYS A 39 -14.20 -11.68 -6.36
N SER A 40 -14.44 -10.38 -6.57
CA SER A 40 -14.27 -9.75 -7.90
C SER A 40 -12.79 -9.60 -8.28
N PHE A 41 -11.91 -9.34 -7.33
CA PHE A 41 -10.45 -9.38 -7.53
C PHE A 41 -9.99 -10.75 -8.02
N TRP A 42 -10.66 -11.84 -7.57
CA TRP A 42 -10.33 -13.21 -7.96
C TRP A 42 -11.17 -13.77 -9.11
N GLN A 43 -12.42 -13.33 -9.30
CA GLN A 43 -13.27 -13.80 -10.40
C GLN A 43 -12.92 -13.15 -11.75
N ALA A 44 -12.52 -11.89 -11.77
CA ALA A 44 -12.03 -11.22 -12.98
C ALA A 44 -10.77 -11.91 -13.57
N ARG A 45 -10.02 -12.65 -12.76
CA ARG A 45 -8.84 -13.41 -13.17
C ARG A 45 -9.14 -14.76 -13.85
N ARG A 46 -10.33 -15.34 -13.67
CA ARG A 46 -10.66 -16.65 -14.29
C ARG A 46 -11.11 -16.56 -15.75
N GLN A 47 -11.41 -15.36 -16.25
CA GLN A 47 -12.00 -15.17 -17.60
C GLN A 47 -11.07 -14.53 -18.63
N SER A 48 -9.77 -14.33 -18.33
CA SER A 48 -8.84 -13.68 -19.26
C SER A 48 -7.64 -14.55 -19.64
N ASP A 49 -7.90 -15.76 -20.13
CA ASP A 49 -6.83 -16.63 -20.67
C ASP A 49 -6.57 -16.44 -22.18
N HIS A 50 -7.09 -15.40 -22.82
CA HIS A 50 -6.74 -15.08 -24.22
C HIS A 50 -6.59 -13.56 -24.41
N GLY A 51 -5.35 -13.09 -24.53
CA GLY A 51 -5.04 -11.73 -24.92
C GLY A 51 -3.58 -11.36 -24.63
N THR A 52 -2.69 -11.71 -25.53
CA THR A 52 -1.33 -11.19 -25.59
C THR A 52 -1.36 -9.71 -25.92
N TRP A 53 -0.88 -8.88 -25.00
CA TRP A 53 -0.55 -7.48 -25.29
C TRP A 53 0.97 -7.38 -25.36
N ASP A 54 1.48 -7.35 -26.59
CA ASP A 54 2.85 -6.99 -26.90
C ASP A 54 3.00 -5.46 -26.74
N CYS A 55 3.93 -5.04 -25.90
CA CYS A 55 4.37 -3.65 -25.83
C CYS A 55 5.52 -3.48 -26.84
N THR A 56 5.22 -3.43 -28.12
CA THR A 56 6.11 -2.88 -29.13
C THR A 56 5.72 -1.42 -29.38
N PRO A 57 6.71 -0.49 -29.50
CA PRO A 57 6.42 0.89 -29.88
C PRO A 57 5.87 0.93 -31.32
N ALA A 58 4.94 1.86 -31.57
CA ALA A 58 4.38 2.08 -32.88
C ALA A 58 5.48 2.43 -33.88
N GLU A 59 5.69 1.56 -34.87
CA GLU A 59 6.55 1.79 -36.01
C GLU A 59 5.92 2.82 -36.95
N SER A 60 6.67 3.88 -37.23
CA SER A 60 6.41 4.80 -38.32
C SER A 60 6.74 4.14 -39.66
N ARG A 61 5.86 4.29 -40.63
CA ARG A 61 5.92 3.70 -41.97
C ARG A 61 7.05 4.25 -42.82
N ASN A 62 7.61 3.33 -43.61
CA ASN A 62 8.31 3.47 -44.90
C ASN A 62 9.76 3.97 -44.92
N ALA A 63 10.66 3.01 -45.05
CA ALA A 63 11.80 3.11 -45.98
C ALA A 63 12.23 1.70 -46.40
N THR A 64 12.05 1.41 -47.67
CA THR A 64 12.57 0.20 -48.34
C THR A 64 14.10 0.35 -48.45
N PHE A 65 14.86 -0.56 -47.81
CA PHE A 65 16.28 -0.70 -48.09
C PHE A 65 16.63 -2.15 -48.39
N ALA A 66 17.41 -2.30 -49.46
CA ALA A 66 17.82 -3.54 -50.05
C ALA A 66 18.68 -4.39 -49.11
N ILE A 67 18.43 -5.70 -49.17
CA ILE A 67 19.16 -6.75 -48.48
C ILE A 67 20.53 -6.90 -49.16
N GLN A 68 21.64 -6.70 -48.46
CA GLN A 68 22.94 -7.24 -48.76
C GLN A 68 23.22 -8.42 -47.84
N PRO A 69 23.66 -9.60 -48.37
CA PRO A 69 24.04 -10.71 -47.53
C PRO A 69 25.51 -10.59 -47.06
N ASP A 70 25.76 -11.21 -45.91
CA ASP A 70 27.06 -11.56 -45.32
C ASP A 70 27.88 -10.52 -44.60
N ARG A 71 27.63 -10.49 -43.30
CA ARG A 71 28.71 -10.64 -42.27
C ARG A 71 28.03 -11.10 -40.98
N LEU A 72 28.26 -12.37 -40.60
CA LEU A 72 28.03 -12.83 -39.24
C LEU A 72 28.76 -11.87 -38.26
N PRO A 73 28.09 -11.22 -37.31
CA PRO A 73 28.76 -10.45 -36.29
C PRO A 73 29.55 -11.45 -35.43
N SER A 74 30.87 -11.28 -35.38
CA SER A 74 31.74 -11.94 -34.41
C SER A 74 31.11 -11.78 -33.04
N ALA A 75 30.90 -12.90 -32.34
CA ALA A 75 30.36 -12.93 -30.99
C ALA A 75 31.25 -12.01 -30.08
N ARG A 76 30.77 -10.79 -29.81
CA ARG A 76 31.39 -9.97 -28.77
C ARG A 76 31.38 -10.81 -27.49
N PRO A 77 32.47 -10.90 -26.72
CA PRO A 77 32.47 -11.61 -25.45
C PRO A 77 31.28 -11.06 -24.65
N LYS A 78 30.38 -11.95 -24.21
CA LYS A 78 29.20 -11.57 -23.39
C LYS A 78 29.77 -10.86 -22.16
N ARG A 79 29.57 -9.55 -22.09
CA ARG A 79 29.94 -8.73 -20.94
C ARG A 79 29.33 -9.40 -19.70
N LYS A 80 30.12 -9.57 -18.63
CA LYS A 80 29.66 -10.22 -17.41
C LYS A 80 28.45 -9.45 -16.88
N ARG A 81 27.27 -10.02 -17.02
CA ARG A 81 25.99 -9.41 -16.66
C ARG A 81 25.92 -9.29 -15.14
N ARG A 82 25.70 -8.10 -14.63
CA ARG A 82 25.44 -7.86 -13.21
C ARG A 82 23.95 -7.90 -12.95
N LEU A 83 23.52 -8.60 -11.89
CA LEU A 83 22.12 -8.75 -11.54
C LEU A 83 21.80 -8.02 -10.23
N ASP A 84 20.77 -7.18 -10.27
CA ASP A 84 20.18 -6.55 -9.11
C ASP A 84 18.69 -6.93 -9.04
N VAL A 85 18.28 -7.63 -7.97
CA VAL A 85 16.92 -8.12 -7.78
C VAL A 85 16.33 -7.45 -6.54
N PHE A 86 15.25 -6.70 -6.72
CA PHE A 86 14.47 -6.07 -5.66
C PHE A 86 13.10 -6.73 -5.55
N VAL A 87 12.81 -7.33 -4.40
CA VAL A 87 11.53 -7.97 -4.09
C VAL A 87 10.80 -7.14 -3.06
N LEU A 88 9.65 -6.61 -3.45
CA LEU A 88 8.69 -5.97 -2.55
C LEU A 88 7.66 -7.01 -2.13
N VAL A 89 7.58 -7.32 -0.83
CA VAL A 89 6.55 -8.18 -0.24
C VAL A 89 5.62 -7.29 0.59
N ASP A 90 4.44 -7.01 0.07
CA ASP A 90 3.43 -6.13 0.66
C ASP A 90 3.08 -6.56 2.10
N ALA A 91 3.08 -5.62 3.02
CA ALA A 91 2.78 -5.81 4.44
C ALA A 91 3.68 -6.82 5.19
N LEU A 92 4.86 -7.14 4.68
CA LEU A 92 5.85 -7.94 5.42
C LEU A 92 6.46 -7.09 6.53
N GLY A 93 5.76 -6.94 7.66
CA GLY A 93 6.18 -6.11 8.77
C GLY A 93 7.38 -6.69 9.53
N TRP A 94 8.23 -5.80 10.07
CA TRP A 94 9.37 -6.20 10.89
C TRP A 94 8.98 -7.08 12.08
N LYS A 95 7.87 -6.75 12.75
CA LYS A 95 7.36 -7.52 13.90
C LYS A 95 7.02 -8.98 13.57
N PHE A 96 6.79 -9.32 12.31
CA PHE A 96 6.61 -10.72 11.89
C PHE A 96 7.92 -11.47 11.71
N LEU A 97 9.05 -10.76 11.53
CA LEU A 97 10.38 -11.35 11.30
C LEU A 97 11.31 -11.21 12.48
N GLU A 98 11.01 -10.35 13.45
CA GLU A 98 11.79 -10.12 14.65
C GLU A 98 11.95 -11.44 15.42
N GLY A 99 13.19 -11.83 15.67
CA GLY A 99 13.51 -13.11 16.34
C GLY A 99 13.25 -14.38 15.53
N ARG A 100 13.00 -14.27 14.22
CA ARG A 100 12.77 -15.44 13.33
C ARG A 100 13.87 -15.59 12.28
N GLU A 101 14.18 -16.84 11.98
CA GLU A 101 15.15 -17.27 10.96
C GLU A 101 14.54 -17.22 9.54
N PHE A 102 14.10 -16.02 9.11
CA PHE A 102 13.59 -15.84 7.75
C PHE A 102 14.72 -15.43 6.81
N LEU A 103 15.31 -16.38 6.09
CA LEU A 103 16.40 -16.18 5.12
C LEU A 103 17.66 -15.49 5.70
N SER A 104 17.88 -15.55 7.02
CA SER A 104 18.99 -14.88 7.72
C SER A 104 20.37 -15.40 7.30
N ASP A 105 20.44 -16.65 6.88
CA ASP A 105 21.65 -17.31 6.36
C ASP A 105 22.11 -16.78 4.99
N ILE A 106 21.20 -16.22 4.19
CA ILE A 106 21.51 -15.69 2.85
C ILE A 106 21.34 -14.17 2.74
N LEU A 107 20.60 -13.55 3.67
CA LEU A 107 20.35 -12.10 3.75
C LEU A 107 20.75 -11.58 5.14
N PRO A 108 22.08 -11.41 5.40
CA PRO A 108 22.59 -11.05 6.72
C PRO A 108 22.31 -9.60 7.12
N PHE A 109 22.14 -8.69 6.13
CA PHE A 109 21.82 -7.29 6.41
C PHE A 109 20.32 -7.13 6.59
N ARG A 110 19.87 -6.98 7.84
CA ARG A 110 18.46 -7.02 8.24
C ARG A 110 18.13 -5.90 9.21
N GLN A 111 17.09 -5.14 8.91
CA GLN A 111 16.63 -4.08 9.82
C GLN A 111 15.17 -3.68 9.56
N PRO A 112 14.49 -3.07 10.56
CA PRO A 112 13.23 -2.40 10.34
C PRO A 112 13.41 -1.17 9.46
N LEU A 113 12.36 -0.81 8.73
CA LEU A 113 12.25 0.45 8.01
C LEU A 113 11.06 1.23 8.51
N ARG A 114 11.26 2.48 8.89
CA ARG A 114 10.17 3.39 9.15
C ARG A 114 9.37 3.61 7.87
N THR A 115 8.08 3.32 7.91
CA THR A 115 7.17 3.60 6.79
C THR A 115 6.65 5.05 6.82
N VAL A 116 5.88 5.45 5.82
CA VAL A 116 5.12 6.70 5.82
C VAL A 116 3.75 6.50 6.46
N LEU A 117 3.16 7.56 7.01
CA LEU A 117 1.77 7.51 7.41
C LEU A 117 0.88 7.30 6.18
N GLY A 118 -0.01 6.32 6.22
CA GLY A 118 -0.98 6.02 5.16
C GLY A 118 -0.86 4.59 4.63
N PHE A 119 -1.18 4.43 3.36
CA PHE A 119 -1.34 3.14 2.70
C PHE A 119 -0.26 2.91 1.64
N SER A 120 -0.23 1.73 1.03
CA SER A 120 0.68 1.38 -0.08
C SER A 120 0.68 2.42 -1.20
N SER A 121 -0.45 3.12 -1.38
CA SER A 121 -0.59 4.23 -2.34
C SER A 121 0.32 5.45 -2.08
N GLY A 122 0.80 5.63 -0.85
CA GLY A 122 1.80 6.63 -0.47
C GLY A 122 3.17 6.01 -0.24
N ALA A 123 3.22 4.82 0.36
CA ALA A 123 4.45 4.13 0.73
C ALA A 123 5.26 3.69 -0.51
N ILE A 124 4.63 3.03 -1.48
CA ILE A 124 5.32 2.54 -2.68
C ILE A 124 5.87 3.70 -3.55
N PRO A 125 5.14 4.78 -3.86
CA PRO A 125 5.72 5.94 -4.54
C PRO A 125 6.89 6.56 -3.80
N THR A 126 6.85 6.61 -2.46
CA THR A 126 7.97 7.07 -1.63
C THR A 126 9.20 6.18 -1.81
N MET A 127 9.02 4.86 -1.77
CA MET A 127 10.09 3.88 -2.03
C MET A 127 10.67 4.00 -3.44
N LEU A 128 9.83 4.21 -4.46
CA LEU A 128 10.24 4.26 -5.87
C LEU A 128 10.92 5.58 -6.26
N THR A 129 10.76 6.66 -5.47
CA THR A 129 11.30 8.00 -5.78
C THR A 129 12.32 8.51 -4.77
N GLY A 130 12.34 7.95 -3.54
CA GLY A 130 13.11 8.48 -2.41
C GLY A 130 12.56 9.79 -1.86
N LEU A 131 11.37 10.21 -2.27
CA LEU A 131 10.74 11.48 -1.90
C LEU A 131 9.52 11.24 -1.02
N SER A 132 9.26 12.16 -0.09
CA SER A 132 8.06 12.10 0.74
C SER A 132 6.77 12.20 -0.10
N PRO A 133 5.62 11.77 0.41
CA PRO A 133 4.34 11.90 -0.28
C PRO A 133 4.04 13.33 -0.77
N ALA A 134 4.32 14.34 0.05
CA ALA A 134 4.11 15.75 -0.33
C ALA A 134 5.01 16.19 -1.49
N GLN A 135 6.20 15.60 -1.64
CA GLN A 135 7.14 15.90 -2.71
C GLN A 135 6.83 15.13 -4.00
N ASN A 136 6.44 13.84 -3.89
CA ASN A 136 6.14 13.02 -5.07
C ASN A 136 4.67 13.15 -5.53
N GLY A 137 3.81 13.76 -4.73
CA GLY A 137 2.40 14.03 -5.05
C GLY A 137 1.42 12.89 -4.74
N HIS A 138 1.89 11.75 -4.25
CA HIS A 138 1.10 10.55 -3.97
C HIS A 138 1.03 10.27 -2.47
N TRP A 139 -0.20 10.20 -1.92
CA TRP A 139 -0.39 9.78 -0.53
C TRP A 139 -1.52 8.76 -0.40
N ASN A 140 -2.78 9.20 -0.33
CA ASN A 140 -3.93 8.31 -0.29
C ASN A 140 -4.61 8.19 -1.64
N LEU A 141 -5.43 7.16 -1.82
CA LEU A 141 -6.08 6.83 -3.09
C LEU A 141 -6.89 8.01 -3.65
N PHE A 142 -7.65 8.71 -2.78
CA PHE A 142 -8.51 9.83 -3.16
C PHE A 142 -7.90 11.17 -2.71
N TYR A 143 -7.99 12.19 -3.58
CA TYR A 143 -7.64 13.55 -3.24
C TYR A 143 -8.64 14.56 -3.82
N TYR A 144 -8.81 15.68 -3.13
CA TYR A 144 -9.71 16.76 -3.57
C TYR A 144 -9.16 17.43 -4.83
N ASP A 145 -9.89 17.29 -5.91
CA ASP A 145 -9.60 17.92 -7.20
C ASP A 145 -10.89 17.99 -8.03
N PRO A 146 -11.76 18.96 -7.73
CA PRO A 146 -13.05 19.08 -8.39
C PRO A 146 -12.99 19.44 -9.88
N GLN A 147 -11.85 19.95 -10.35
CA GLN A 147 -11.65 20.28 -11.76
C GLN A 147 -11.09 19.11 -12.56
N GLY A 148 -10.16 18.34 -11.96
CA GLY A 148 -9.54 17.17 -12.57
C GLY A 148 -10.30 15.87 -12.36
N SER A 149 -11.40 15.85 -11.57
CA SER A 149 -12.17 14.64 -11.32
C SER A 149 -12.68 14.01 -12.63
N PRO A 150 -12.39 12.72 -12.88
CA PRO A 150 -12.92 12.00 -14.04
C PRO A 150 -14.44 11.82 -13.96
N PHE A 151 -15.03 11.98 -12.79
CA PHE A 151 -16.46 11.84 -12.52
C PHE A 151 -17.18 13.18 -12.38
N ARG A 152 -16.60 14.32 -12.75
CA ARG A 152 -17.21 15.65 -12.62
C ARG A 152 -18.58 15.76 -13.33
N TRP A 153 -18.81 14.98 -14.37
CA TRP A 153 -20.08 14.91 -15.10
C TRP A 153 -21.25 14.44 -14.23
N LEU A 154 -21.00 13.67 -13.14
CA LEU A 154 -22.05 13.27 -12.19
C LEU A 154 -22.70 14.45 -11.46
N ARG A 155 -22.12 15.66 -11.47
CA ARG A 155 -22.74 16.87 -10.93
C ARG A 155 -24.07 17.20 -11.61
N HIS A 156 -24.20 16.87 -12.87
CA HIS A 156 -25.45 17.06 -13.62
C HIS A 156 -26.61 16.21 -13.11
N PHE A 157 -26.32 15.19 -12.30
CA PHE A 157 -27.29 14.28 -11.68
C PHE A 157 -27.47 14.55 -10.16
N SER A 158 -26.98 15.69 -9.66
CA SER A 158 -27.07 16.05 -8.23
C SER A 158 -28.51 16.24 -7.74
N PHE A 159 -29.47 16.46 -8.65
CA PHE A 159 -30.90 16.60 -8.35
C PHE A 159 -31.59 15.26 -8.02
N LEU A 160 -30.98 14.12 -8.34
CA LEU A 160 -31.56 12.82 -8.07
C LEU A 160 -31.53 12.52 -6.55
N PRO A 161 -32.53 11.84 -5.99
CA PRO A 161 -32.53 11.40 -4.60
C PRO A 161 -31.35 10.47 -4.26
N ASP A 162 -30.87 10.53 -3.01
CA ASP A 162 -29.74 9.69 -2.55
C ASP A 162 -30.00 8.20 -2.76
N GLY A 163 -31.21 7.72 -2.50
CA GLY A 163 -31.57 6.32 -2.68
C GLY A 163 -31.43 5.81 -4.11
N LEU A 164 -31.51 6.68 -5.12
CA LEU A 164 -31.26 6.32 -6.52
C LEU A 164 -29.78 6.36 -6.87
N VAL A 165 -29.06 7.41 -6.42
CA VAL A 165 -27.62 7.61 -6.74
C VAL A 165 -26.77 6.58 -6.04
N ASP A 166 -27.09 6.25 -4.79
CA ASP A 166 -26.35 5.26 -3.98
C ASP A 166 -26.86 3.83 -4.15
N HIS A 167 -27.83 3.61 -5.01
CA HIS A 167 -28.34 2.28 -5.31
C HIS A 167 -27.24 1.38 -5.90
N ARG A 168 -27.25 0.10 -5.56
CA ARG A 168 -26.24 -0.88 -5.99
C ARG A 168 -25.99 -0.90 -7.50
N VAL A 169 -27.05 -0.72 -8.30
CA VAL A 169 -26.96 -0.70 -9.76
C VAL A 169 -26.25 0.56 -10.26
N ALA A 170 -26.60 1.74 -9.71
CA ALA A 170 -25.95 3.00 -10.05
C ALA A 170 -24.47 2.98 -9.71
N ARG A 171 -24.10 2.53 -8.50
CA ARG A 171 -22.68 2.35 -8.09
C ARG A 171 -21.94 1.40 -9.02
N LYS A 172 -22.55 0.26 -9.40
CA LYS A 172 -21.96 -0.69 -10.35
C LYS A 172 -21.76 -0.05 -11.74
N LEU A 173 -22.72 0.70 -12.21
CA LEU A 173 -22.63 1.41 -13.51
C LEU A 173 -21.50 2.44 -13.49
N VAL A 174 -21.43 3.30 -12.47
CA VAL A 174 -20.37 4.30 -12.31
C VAL A 174 -18.99 3.64 -12.28
N LYS A 175 -18.86 2.52 -11.56
CA LYS A 175 -17.63 1.74 -11.49
C LYS A 175 -17.22 1.18 -12.86
N GLU A 176 -18.16 0.61 -13.63
CA GLU A 176 -17.89 0.08 -14.96
C GLU A 176 -17.53 1.20 -15.96
N ILE A 177 -18.17 2.37 -15.85
CA ILE A 177 -17.78 3.57 -16.62
C ILE A 177 -16.35 3.97 -16.27
N GLY A 178 -16.01 4.02 -14.96
CA GLY A 178 -14.65 4.29 -14.49
C GLY A 178 -13.63 3.37 -15.14
N LYS A 179 -13.88 2.06 -15.09
CA LYS A 179 -12.97 1.04 -15.62
C LYS A 179 -12.82 1.08 -17.14
N ARG A 180 -13.91 1.20 -17.87
CA ARG A 180 -13.95 1.02 -19.34
C ARG A 180 -13.75 2.30 -20.14
N ILE A 181 -14.22 3.43 -19.61
CA ILE A 181 -14.27 4.70 -20.35
C ILE A 181 -13.25 5.70 -19.79
N LEU A 182 -13.10 5.77 -18.47
CA LEU A 182 -12.28 6.80 -17.83
C LEU A 182 -10.83 6.34 -17.54
N GLY A 183 -10.45 5.15 -17.97
CA GLY A 183 -9.09 4.65 -17.84
C GLY A 183 -8.63 4.32 -16.41
N MET A 184 -9.60 4.05 -15.52
CA MET A 184 -9.35 3.76 -14.09
C MET A 184 -8.93 2.30 -13.87
N GLY A 185 -8.12 1.69 -14.68
CA GLY A 185 -7.63 0.33 -14.48
C GLY A 185 -8.70 -0.75 -14.19
N ARG A 186 -8.45 -2.01 -14.48
CA ARG A 186 -9.42 -3.11 -14.28
C ARG A 186 -9.75 -3.35 -12.80
N ASN A 187 -8.85 -3.02 -11.91
CA ASN A 187 -8.97 -3.28 -10.46
C ASN A 187 -9.56 -2.09 -9.70
N PHE A 188 -10.02 -1.05 -10.40
CA PHE A 188 -10.64 0.10 -9.77
C PHE A 188 -11.83 -0.33 -8.90
N GLU A 189 -11.67 -0.14 -7.61
CA GLU A 189 -12.70 -0.33 -6.59
C GLU A 189 -12.91 1.01 -5.89
N CYS A 190 -14.16 1.44 -5.77
CA CYS A 190 -14.51 2.69 -5.11
C CYS A 190 -15.80 2.48 -4.32
N CYS A 191 -15.71 2.70 -3.02
CA CYS A 191 -16.84 2.65 -2.11
C CYS A 191 -17.38 4.04 -1.75
N VAL A 192 -16.69 5.09 -2.20
CA VAL A 192 -17.16 6.48 -2.09
C VAL A 192 -18.50 6.65 -2.79
N SER A 193 -19.43 7.39 -2.16
CA SER A 193 -20.72 7.69 -2.77
C SER A 193 -20.56 8.37 -4.14
N PRO A 194 -21.32 7.98 -5.17
CA PRO A 194 -21.31 8.67 -6.46
C PRO A 194 -21.54 10.19 -6.38
N ARG A 195 -22.20 10.68 -5.33
CA ARG A 195 -22.35 12.12 -5.07
C ARG A 195 -21.04 12.83 -4.73
N LEU A 196 -20.10 12.13 -4.16
CA LEU A 196 -18.80 12.67 -3.76
C LEU A 196 -17.74 12.55 -4.84
N LEU A 197 -17.87 11.57 -5.74
CA LEU A 197 -16.92 11.35 -6.84
C LEU A 197 -16.60 12.59 -7.68
N PRO A 198 -17.56 13.52 -7.97
CA PRO A 198 -17.23 14.76 -8.68
C PRO A 198 -16.22 15.67 -8.03
N TRP A 199 -15.95 15.49 -6.73
CA TRP A 199 -15.04 16.32 -5.95
C TRP A 199 -13.65 15.74 -5.82
N PHE A 200 -13.50 14.43 -6.14
CA PHE A 200 -12.26 13.71 -5.93
C PHE A 200 -11.64 13.22 -7.23
N ASN A 201 -10.33 13.25 -7.27
CA ASN A 201 -9.52 12.57 -8.26
C ASN A 201 -8.77 11.39 -7.60
N PHE A 202 -8.11 10.56 -8.40
CA PHE A 202 -7.52 9.29 -7.99
C PHE A 202 -6.07 9.22 -8.45
N ILE A 203 -5.19 8.71 -7.60
CA ILE A 203 -3.78 8.57 -7.95
C ILE A 203 -3.51 7.37 -8.86
N GLU A 204 -4.33 6.31 -8.82
CA GLU A 204 -4.12 5.06 -9.59
C GLU A 204 -4.49 5.16 -11.08
N ARG A 205 -4.62 6.35 -11.62
CA ARG A 205 -4.86 6.55 -13.07
C ARG A 205 -3.66 6.22 -13.94
N ARG A 206 -2.47 6.15 -13.35
CA ARG A 206 -1.21 5.83 -14.04
C ARG A 206 -0.58 4.61 -13.41
N ASN A 207 0.10 3.81 -14.22
CA ASN A 207 0.89 2.68 -13.72
C ASN A 207 2.19 3.21 -13.12
N ILE A 208 2.29 3.26 -11.81
CA ILE A 208 3.50 3.72 -11.08
C ILE A 208 4.70 2.78 -11.25
N TYR A 209 4.48 1.57 -11.76
CA TYR A 209 5.54 0.58 -12.02
C TYR A 209 6.11 0.67 -13.44
N GLY A 210 6.10 1.86 -14.01
CA GLY A 210 6.69 2.17 -15.30
C GLY A 210 7.07 3.64 -15.42
N PRO A 211 7.81 4.01 -16.46
CA PRO A 211 8.23 5.39 -16.69
C PRO A 211 7.04 6.35 -16.79
N GLY A 212 7.19 7.56 -16.21
CA GLY A 212 6.15 8.59 -16.17
C GLY A 212 4.92 8.23 -15.30
N GLY A 213 4.99 7.16 -14.51
CA GLY A 213 3.91 6.72 -13.65
C GLY A 213 3.64 7.68 -12.49
N ILE A 214 4.67 8.34 -11.96
CA ILE A 214 4.59 9.33 -10.88
C ILE A 214 4.77 10.73 -11.49
N ALA A 215 3.69 11.51 -11.52
CA ALA A 215 3.66 12.74 -12.32
C ALA A 215 4.59 13.87 -11.82
N GLN A 216 4.85 13.93 -10.50
CA GLN A 216 5.60 15.01 -9.87
C GLN A 216 7.06 14.64 -9.55
N ALA A 217 7.47 13.40 -9.82
CA ALA A 217 8.82 12.94 -9.51
C ALA A 217 9.28 11.85 -10.47
N LYS A 218 10.59 11.78 -10.69
CA LYS A 218 11.20 10.65 -11.40
C LYS A 218 11.32 9.45 -10.47
N SER A 219 10.82 8.33 -10.93
CA SER A 219 10.94 7.04 -10.24
C SER A 219 12.19 6.27 -10.69
N VAL A 220 12.49 5.18 -10.02
CA VAL A 220 13.53 4.24 -10.49
C VAL A 220 13.26 3.74 -11.93
N PHE A 221 12.00 3.63 -12.35
CA PHE A 221 11.64 3.19 -13.70
C PHE A 221 11.96 4.24 -14.78
N ASP A 222 11.84 5.54 -14.43
CA ASP A 222 12.30 6.64 -15.29
C ASP A 222 13.83 6.58 -15.44
N LEU A 223 14.55 6.34 -14.34
CA LEU A 223 16.00 6.21 -14.34
C LEU A 223 16.48 5.01 -15.16
N LEU A 224 15.81 3.85 -15.02
CA LEU A 224 16.11 2.65 -15.83
C LEU A 224 15.97 2.91 -17.32
N LEU A 225 14.91 3.63 -17.72
CA LEU A 225 14.71 4.04 -19.11
C LEU A 225 15.78 5.02 -19.58
N GLU A 226 16.07 6.08 -18.80
CA GLU A 226 17.06 7.11 -19.12
C GLU A 226 18.48 6.52 -19.28
N LYS A 227 18.81 5.53 -18.48
CA LYS A 227 20.11 4.85 -18.51
C LYS A 227 20.17 3.66 -19.49
N GLY A 228 19.08 3.32 -20.14
CA GLY A 228 19.02 2.18 -21.06
C GLY A 228 19.25 0.83 -20.39
N VAL A 229 18.95 0.69 -19.09
CA VAL A 229 19.16 -0.55 -18.34
C VAL A 229 18.06 -1.54 -18.67
N SER A 230 18.43 -2.72 -19.17
CA SER A 230 17.48 -3.81 -19.44
C SER A 230 16.89 -4.34 -18.14
N HIS A 231 15.56 -4.32 -18.01
CA HIS A 231 14.89 -4.65 -16.76
C HIS A 231 13.61 -5.46 -16.95
N ARG A 232 13.14 -6.09 -15.87
CA ARG A 232 11.85 -6.80 -15.78
C ARG A 232 11.10 -6.35 -14.54
N VAL A 233 9.78 -6.13 -14.71
CA VAL A 233 8.88 -5.69 -13.65
C VAL A 233 7.70 -6.65 -13.56
N TYR A 234 7.49 -7.22 -12.39
CA TYR A 234 6.39 -8.13 -12.10
C TYR A 234 5.53 -7.56 -11.00
N THR A 235 4.23 -7.41 -11.25
CA THR A 235 3.29 -6.84 -10.28
C THR A 235 2.00 -7.64 -10.21
N TYR A 236 1.28 -7.48 -9.12
CA TYR A 236 -0.01 -8.12 -8.86
C TYR A 236 -1.11 -7.78 -9.89
N HIS A 237 -0.94 -6.73 -10.66
CA HIS A 237 -1.93 -6.32 -11.67
C HIS A 237 -2.19 -7.39 -12.75
N ARG A 238 -1.23 -8.27 -12.99
CA ARG A 238 -1.31 -9.31 -14.03
C ARG A 238 -1.34 -10.72 -13.48
N TRP A 239 -0.61 -10.99 -12.39
CA TRP A 239 -0.36 -12.36 -11.91
C TRP A 239 -0.45 -12.44 -10.38
N ARG A 240 -0.69 -13.67 -9.88
CA ARG A 240 -0.54 -14.02 -8.47
C ARG A 240 0.92 -14.23 -8.11
N ASP A 241 1.25 -14.17 -6.83
CA ASP A 241 2.62 -14.29 -6.33
C ASP A 241 3.34 -15.53 -6.84
N LYS A 242 2.66 -16.71 -6.87
CA LYS A 242 3.22 -17.94 -7.40
C LYS A 242 3.65 -17.78 -8.87
N GLU A 243 2.83 -17.17 -9.69
CA GLU A 243 3.11 -16.97 -11.11
C GLU A 243 4.18 -15.88 -11.32
N ILE A 244 4.16 -14.83 -10.50
CA ILE A 244 5.20 -13.79 -10.50
C ILE A 244 6.57 -14.41 -10.24
N LEU A 245 6.70 -15.22 -9.17
CA LEU A 245 7.96 -15.86 -8.78
C LEU A 245 8.43 -16.86 -9.83
N ARG A 246 7.51 -17.64 -10.42
CA ARG A 246 7.84 -18.57 -11.51
C ARG A 246 8.41 -17.84 -12.74
N ARG A 247 7.81 -16.69 -13.11
CA ARG A 247 8.27 -15.88 -14.24
C ARG A 247 9.60 -15.19 -13.94
N ALA A 248 9.73 -14.60 -12.75
CA ALA A 248 10.97 -13.97 -12.32
C ALA A 248 12.14 -14.97 -12.33
N LEU A 249 11.92 -16.20 -11.79
CA LEU A 249 12.90 -17.27 -11.81
C LEU A 249 13.36 -17.63 -13.22
N ARG A 250 12.41 -17.87 -14.13
CA ARG A 250 12.70 -18.17 -15.53
C ARG A 250 13.50 -17.04 -16.20
N ASP A 251 13.07 -15.79 -16.02
CA ASP A 251 13.65 -14.65 -16.73
C ASP A 251 14.99 -14.22 -16.14
N VAL A 252 15.28 -14.51 -14.87
CA VAL A 252 16.64 -14.40 -14.29
C VAL A 252 17.61 -15.31 -15.04
N GLU A 253 17.20 -16.52 -15.41
CA GLU A 253 18.04 -17.50 -16.09
C GLU A 253 18.11 -17.28 -17.61
N GLN A 254 17.04 -16.77 -18.23
CA GLN A 254 16.88 -16.78 -19.70
C GLN A 254 16.91 -15.42 -20.37
N SER A 255 16.64 -14.31 -19.65
CA SER A 255 16.62 -12.98 -20.24
C SER A 255 17.97 -12.28 -20.11
N ASP A 256 18.15 -11.18 -20.82
CA ASP A 256 19.31 -10.27 -20.75
C ASP A 256 19.14 -9.14 -19.73
N ALA A 257 18.00 -9.12 -19.01
CA ALA A 257 17.72 -8.06 -18.04
C ALA A 257 18.67 -8.12 -16.85
N SER A 258 19.16 -6.98 -16.41
CA SER A 258 20.08 -6.84 -15.28
C SER A 258 19.39 -6.32 -14.01
N PHE A 259 18.24 -5.66 -14.14
CA PHE A 259 17.46 -5.18 -13.02
C PHE A 259 16.09 -5.86 -12.98
N PHE A 260 15.70 -6.37 -11.81
CA PHE A 260 14.42 -7.05 -11.58
C PHE A 260 13.69 -6.38 -10.43
N PHE A 261 12.44 -5.98 -10.67
CA PHE A 261 11.52 -5.54 -9.63
C PHE A 261 10.35 -6.53 -9.53
N VAL A 262 10.19 -7.15 -8.35
CA VAL A 262 9.23 -8.24 -8.10
C VAL A 262 8.31 -7.83 -6.96
N TYR A 263 7.03 -7.56 -7.25
CA TYR A 263 6.05 -7.16 -6.25
C TYR A 263 5.06 -8.29 -5.95
N LEU A 264 5.03 -8.71 -4.68
CA LEU A 264 4.22 -9.81 -4.14
C LEU A 264 3.21 -9.24 -3.14
N CYS A 265 1.90 -9.43 -3.37
CA CYS A 265 0.83 -8.77 -2.60
C CYS A 265 0.00 -9.71 -1.72
N GLU A 266 0.21 -11.04 -1.77
CA GLU A 266 -0.69 -11.97 -1.08
C GLU A 266 -0.48 -12.01 0.44
N MET A 267 0.62 -11.43 0.97
CA MET A 267 0.82 -11.33 2.42
C MET A 267 -0.14 -10.29 3.03
N ASP A 268 -0.24 -9.10 2.42
CA ASP A 268 -1.17 -8.07 2.84
C ASP A 268 -2.61 -8.60 2.90
N LEU A 269 -3.04 -9.26 1.85
CA LEU A 269 -4.36 -9.87 1.78
C LEU A 269 -4.61 -10.89 2.90
N LEU A 270 -3.62 -11.76 3.17
CA LEU A 270 -3.71 -12.75 4.25
C LEU A 270 -3.87 -12.08 5.62
N LEU A 271 -3.11 -11.01 5.88
CA LEU A 271 -3.09 -10.32 7.16
C LEU A 271 -4.39 -9.55 7.42
N HIS A 272 -5.01 -9.02 6.37
CA HIS A 272 -6.36 -8.46 6.46
C HIS A 272 -7.42 -9.52 6.78
N GLU A 273 -7.29 -10.76 6.29
CA GLU A 273 -8.29 -11.82 6.44
C GLU A 273 -8.21 -12.64 7.74
N GLN A 274 -7.47 -12.28 8.75
CA GLN A 274 -7.27 -12.95 10.06
C GLN A 274 -5.85 -13.51 10.31
N GLY A 275 -4.92 -13.40 9.36
CA GLY A 275 -3.54 -13.91 9.50
C GLY A 275 -3.44 -15.42 9.71
N LYS A 276 -4.54 -16.19 9.52
CA LYS A 276 -4.51 -17.65 9.57
C LYS A 276 -3.60 -18.15 8.45
N GLY A 277 -2.61 -18.98 8.82
CA GLY A 277 -1.62 -19.48 7.85
C GLY A 277 -0.43 -18.53 7.64
N LEU A 278 -0.23 -17.55 8.50
CA LEU A 278 0.95 -16.66 8.43
C LEU A 278 2.27 -17.45 8.46
N LYS A 279 2.38 -18.44 9.36
CA LYS A 279 3.58 -19.28 9.47
C LYS A 279 3.84 -20.05 8.18
N GLU A 280 2.81 -20.65 7.62
CA GLU A 280 2.87 -21.41 6.37
C GLU A 280 3.18 -20.50 5.17
N LYS A 281 2.60 -19.29 5.15
CA LYS A 281 2.86 -18.29 4.10
C LYS A 281 4.30 -17.78 4.16
N LEU A 282 4.83 -17.49 5.34
CA LEU A 282 6.24 -17.11 5.53
C LEU A 282 7.18 -18.21 5.09
N ALA A 283 6.91 -19.47 5.48
CA ALA A 283 7.70 -20.62 5.06
C ALA A 283 7.68 -20.80 3.53
N TRP A 284 6.51 -20.63 2.92
CA TRP A 284 6.38 -20.69 1.47
C TRP A 284 7.17 -19.56 0.77
N TYR A 285 7.09 -18.30 1.26
CA TYR A 285 7.90 -17.22 0.71
C TYR A 285 9.40 -17.50 0.89
N ALA A 286 9.82 -17.95 2.07
CA ALA A 286 11.23 -18.28 2.33
C ALA A 286 11.74 -19.31 1.33
N ALA A 287 10.98 -20.39 1.05
CA ALA A 287 11.34 -21.40 0.07
C ALA A 287 11.44 -20.86 -1.35
N GLN A 288 10.42 -20.08 -1.80
CA GLN A 288 10.38 -19.56 -3.17
C GLN A 288 11.44 -18.46 -3.40
N LEU A 289 11.64 -17.57 -2.43
CA LEU A 289 12.62 -16.48 -2.51
C LEU A 289 14.05 -17.02 -2.43
N ARG A 290 14.29 -18.11 -1.67
CA ARG A 290 15.57 -18.82 -1.68
C ARG A 290 15.88 -19.41 -3.06
N GLN A 291 14.91 -20.02 -3.73
CA GLN A 291 15.09 -20.51 -5.09
C GLN A 291 15.47 -19.39 -6.06
N LEU A 292 14.78 -18.26 -5.99
CA LEU A 292 15.06 -17.09 -6.83
C LEU A 292 16.47 -16.52 -6.51
N PHE A 293 16.84 -16.41 -5.23
CA PHE A 293 18.17 -15.99 -4.81
C PHE A 293 19.26 -16.91 -5.37
N LEU A 294 19.12 -18.23 -5.22
CA LEU A 294 20.10 -19.19 -5.71
C LEU A 294 20.24 -19.16 -7.24
N ALA A 295 19.14 -19.01 -7.97
CA ALA A 295 19.19 -18.82 -9.42
C ALA A 295 19.93 -17.52 -9.79
N THR A 296 19.62 -16.41 -9.11
CA THR A 296 20.30 -15.13 -9.30
C THR A 296 21.81 -15.25 -9.07
N ARG A 297 22.22 -15.92 -7.99
CA ARG A 297 23.63 -16.13 -7.64
C ARG A 297 24.36 -17.09 -8.59
N ARG A 298 23.66 -18.05 -9.21
CA ARG A 298 24.23 -18.89 -10.27
C ARG A 298 24.56 -18.10 -11.53
N MET A 299 23.67 -17.16 -11.89
CA MET A 299 23.85 -16.32 -13.08
C MET A 299 24.88 -15.21 -12.86
N ASP A 300 24.91 -14.64 -11.66
CA ASP A 300 25.89 -13.62 -11.24
C ASP A 300 26.28 -13.84 -9.76
N PRO A 301 27.49 -14.37 -9.51
CA PRO A 301 28.00 -14.54 -8.13
C PRO A 301 28.08 -13.23 -7.34
N ASP A 302 28.10 -12.09 -8.01
CA ASP A 302 28.16 -10.76 -7.40
C ASP A 302 26.79 -10.06 -7.32
N ALA A 303 25.70 -10.74 -7.68
CA ALA A 303 24.35 -10.19 -7.67
C ALA A 303 23.97 -9.59 -6.32
N THR A 304 23.21 -8.50 -6.38
CA THR A 304 22.49 -7.96 -5.22
C THR A 304 21.06 -8.49 -5.17
N PHE A 305 20.65 -8.99 -4.04
CA PHE A 305 19.30 -9.48 -3.80
C PHE A 305 18.74 -8.80 -2.55
N THR A 306 17.71 -7.99 -2.74
CA THR A 306 17.09 -7.20 -1.67
C THR A 306 15.61 -7.56 -1.56
N ILE A 307 15.16 -7.85 -0.35
CA ILE A 307 13.73 -7.96 0.00
C ILE A 307 13.37 -6.75 0.85
N THR A 308 12.26 -6.11 0.52
CA THR A 308 11.70 -4.99 1.28
C THR A 308 10.19 -5.12 1.37
N SER A 309 9.57 -4.35 2.25
CA SER A 309 8.13 -4.12 2.26
C SER A 309 7.84 -2.63 2.30
N ASP A 310 6.61 -2.28 2.08
CA ASP A 310 6.13 -0.90 2.13
C ASP A 310 5.62 -0.51 3.53
N HIS A 311 5.08 -1.47 4.27
CA HIS A 311 4.60 -1.32 5.65
C HIS A 311 4.51 -2.68 6.35
N GLY A 312 4.13 -2.65 7.63
CA GLY A 312 3.73 -3.80 8.42
C GLY A 312 2.20 -3.92 8.53
N MET A 313 1.72 -4.56 9.60
CA MET A 313 0.28 -4.78 9.83
C MET A 313 -0.01 -4.80 11.32
N THR A 314 -0.97 -4.00 11.76
CA THR A 314 -1.43 -3.90 13.14
C THR A 314 -2.75 -4.65 13.32
N LEU A 315 -2.87 -5.45 14.38
CA LEU A 315 -4.12 -6.17 14.66
C LEU A 315 -5.23 -5.19 15.06
N VAL A 316 -6.40 -5.34 14.46
CA VAL A 316 -7.59 -4.58 14.79
C VAL A 316 -8.26 -5.17 16.03
N ARG A 317 -8.59 -4.31 17.00
CA ARG A 317 -9.21 -4.67 18.28
C ARG A 317 -10.62 -4.12 18.42
N GLU A 318 -10.84 -2.89 17.95
CA GLU A 318 -12.11 -2.20 18.14
C GLU A 318 -12.50 -1.39 16.89
N HIS A 319 -13.79 -1.10 16.77
CA HIS A 319 -14.39 -0.41 15.64
C HIS A 319 -15.26 0.74 16.11
N TYR A 320 -15.18 1.89 15.41
CA TYR A 320 -15.91 3.11 15.72
C TYR A 320 -16.68 3.64 14.51
N ASP A 321 -17.91 4.12 14.72
CA ASP A 321 -18.74 4.71 13.67
C ASP A 321 -18.67 6.25 13.69
N LEU A 322 -17.55 6.77 13.19
CA LEU A 322 -17.35 8.23 13.11
C LEU A 322 -18.36 8.91 12.18
N ILE A 323 -18.86 8.22 11.16
CA ILE A 323 -19.90 8.78 10.27
C ILE A 323 -21.16 9.09 11.05
N LYS A 324 -21.59 8.20 11.95
CA LYS A 324 -22.74 8.41 12.80
C LYS A 324 -22.53 9.61 13.72
N GLU A 325 -21.35 9.75 14.32
CA GLU A 325 -21.03 10.86 15.21
C GLU A 325 -21.01 12.21 14.48
N VAL A 326 -20.38 12.28 13.32
CA VAL A 326 -20.37 13.52 12.51
C VAL A 326 -21.79 13.93 12.05
N ARG A 327 -22.66 12.95 11.76
CA ARG A 327 -24.07 13.22 11.42
C ARG A 327 -24.86 13.93 12.53
N THR A 328 -24.48 13.75 13.81
CA THR A 328 -25.17 14.44 14.93
C THR A 328 -25.01 15.97 14.88
N LEU A 329 -24.03 16.48 14.13
CA LEU A 329 -23.80 17.90 13.94
C LEU A 329 -24.85 18.58 13.03
N GLY A 330 -25.71 17.81 12.36
CA GLY A 330 -26.73 18.34 11.43
C GLY A 330 -26.15 19.05 10.22
N LEU A 331 -24.88 18.78 9.86
CA LEU A 331 -24.21 19.33 8.68
C LEU A 331 -24.51 18.48 7.44
N ALA A 332 -24.70 19.14 6.30
CA ALA A 332 -24.99 18.50 5.02
C ALA A 332 -23.72 18.29 4.18
N MET A 333 -23.56 17.10 3.64
CA MET A 333 -22.49 16.75 2.68
C MET A 333 -23.08 16.58 1.28
N PRO A 334 -22.60 17.28 0.27
CA PRO A 334 -21.36 18.05 0.16
C PRO A 334 -21.50 19.56 0.39
N GLN A 335 -22.62 20.08 0.93
CA GLN A 335 -22.92 21.50 1.02
C GLN A 335 -22.06 22.22 2.08
N ASP A 336 -21.90 21.64 3.26
CA ASP A 336 -21.17 22.26 4.38
C ASP A 336 -19.74 21.75 4.45
N TYR A 337 -19.51 20.48 4.14
CA TYR A 337 -18.21 19.83 4.17
C TYR A 337 -18.15 18.66 3.17
N LEU A 338 -16.92 18.17 2.95
CA LEU A 338 -16.62 16.91 2.31
C LEU A 338 -15.81 16.05 3.28
N ALA A 339 -15.99 14.76 3.26
CA ALA A 339 -15.17 13.81 4.01
C ALA A 339 -14.86 12.56 3.21
N VAL A 340 -13.71 11.96 3.51
CA VAL A 340 -13.35 10.59 3.12
C VAL A 340 -12.90 9.86 4.37
N TYR A 341 -13.46 8.69 4.58
CA TYR A 341 -13.22 7.83 5.73
C TYR A 341 -12.35 6.64 5.30
N ASP A 342 -11.03 6.76 5.53
CA ASP A 342 -10.02 5.80 5.04
C ASP A 342 -9.67 4.75 6.11
N SER A 343 -10.59 3.99 6.61
CA SER A 343 -10.35 2.91 7.60
C SER A 343 -9.64 3.34 8.89
N THR A 344 -8.38 3.79 8.85
CA THR A 344 -7.57 4.22 10.01
C THR A 344 -7.56 5.72 10.21
N MET A 345 -8.13 6.50 9.29
CA MET A 345 -8.21 7.95 9.39
C MET A 345 -9.45 8.50 8.70
N ALA A 346 -9.81 9.73 9.04
CA ALA A 346 -10.81 10.49 8.32
C ALA A 346 -10.24 11.85 7.90
N ARG A 347 -10.55 12.27 6.69
CA ARG A 347 -10.04 13.49 6.08
C ARG A 347 -11.21 14.40 5.70
N PHE A 348 -11.13 15.68 6.08
CA PHE A 348 -12.22 16.64 5.93
C PHE A 348 -11.77 17.85 5.13
N TRP A 349 -12.70 18.38 4.31
CA TRP A 349 -12.61 19.67 3.60
C TRP A 349 -13.87 20.46 3.89
N PHE A 350 -13.76 21.78 4.12
CA PHE A 350 -14.86 22.59 4.61
C PHE A 350 -15.26 23.68 3.62
N ARG A 351 -16.55 23.98 3.58
CA ARG A 351 -17.12 25.07 2.78
C ARG A 351 -17.54 26.25 3.63
N SER A 352 -17.57 26.09 4.96
CA SER A 352 -17.87 27.17 5.90
C SER A 352 -17.00 27.05 7.16
N ALA A 353 -16.72 28.22 7.78
CA ALA A 353 -16.03 28.28 9.06
C ALA A 353 -16.82 27.57 10.18
N ARG A 354 -18.15 27.64 10.14
CA ARG A 354 -19.04 26.94 11.08
C ARG A 354 -18.81 25.42 11.00
N ALA A 355 -18.88 24.85 9.81
CA ALA A 355 -18.68 23.41 9.63
C ALA A 355 -17.29 22.96 10.11
N ARG A 356 -16.24 23.76 9.79
CA ARG A 356 -14.87 23.49 10.26
C ARG A 356 -14.80 23.48 11.80
N HIS A 357 -15.39 24.47 12.46
CA HIS A 357 -15.39 24.58 13.92
C HIS A 357 -16.12 23.39 14.55
N SER A 358 -17.36 23.15 14.14
CA SER A 358 -18.19 22.07 14.71
C SER A 358 -17.56 20.68 14.54
N VAL A 359 -16.98 20.39 13.38
CA VAL A 359 -16.31 19.09 13.16
C VAL A 359 -15.04 18.99 14.00
N ARG A 360 -14.21 20.06 14.06
CA ARG A 360 -13.00 20.03 14.88
C ARG A 360 -13.30 19.86 16.36
N ASP A 361 -14.32 20.55 16.87
CA ASP A 361 -14.74 20.43 18.26
C ASP A 361 -15.19 19.01 18.59
N LEU A 362 -16.02 18.39 17.73
CA LEU A 362 -16.39 16.99 17.88
C LEU A 362 -15.14 16.10 17.94
N LEU A 363 -14.27 16.20 16.94
CA LEU A 363 -13.10 15.32 16.82
C LEU A 363 -12.12 15.42 17.98
N GLN A 364 -11.99 16.60 18.61
CA GLN A 364 -11.12 16.82 19.77
C GLN A 364 -11.55 16.04 21.01
N PHE A 365 -12.84 15.72 21.14
CA PHE A 365 -13.40 15.00 22.28
C PHE A 365 -13.45 13.48 22.06
N LEU A 366 -13.14 12.98 20.86
CA LEU A 366 -13.19 11.56 20.56
C LEU A 366 -11.94 10.84 21.09
N PRO A 367 -12.09 9.84 21.99
CA PRO A 367 -10.94 9.21 22.66
C PRO A 367 -10.18 8.21 21.80
N TYR A 368 -10.68 7.85 20.65
CA TYR A 368 -10.14 6.80 19.81
C TYR A 368 -9.23 7.29 18.67
N GLY A 369 -8.96 8.60 18.65
CA GLY A 369 -8.06 9.21 17.66
C GLY A 369 -7.71 10.64 18.02
N ARG A 370 -6.99 11.31 17.13
CA ARG A 370 -6.58 12.69 17.30
C ARG A 370 -6.48 13.43 15.97
N ILE A 371 -6.63 14.74 16.02
CA ILE A 371 -6.37 15.61 14.87
C ILE A 371 -4.86 15.81 14.74
N LEU A 372 -4.32 15.57 13.54
CA LEU A 372 -2.92 15.84 13.23
C LEU A 372 -2.71 17.35 13.05
N SER A 373 -1.66 17.88 13.68
CA SER A 373 -1.24 19.27 13.51
C SER A 373 -0.48 19.49 12.21
N ASP A 374 -0.42 20.74 11.72
CA ASP A 374 0.37 21.07 10.53
C ASP A 374 1.88 20.84 10.71
N VAL A 375 2.38 20.98 11.95
CA VAL A 375 3.77 20.68 12.28
C VAL A 375 4.02 19.18 12.04
N GLU A 376 3.18 18.35 12.61
CA GLU A 376 3.25 16.91 12.49
C GLU A 376 3.05 16.40 11.04
N LEU A 377 2.08 16.98 10.31
CA LEU A 377 1.89 16.66 8.89
C LEU A 377 3.14 16.99 8.06
N ARG A 378 3.87 18.04 8.41
CA ARG A 378 5.13 18.43 7.76
C ARG A 378 6.24 17.43 8.10
N GLU A 379 6.40 17.08 9.38
CA GLU A 379 7.38 16.10 9.85
C GLU A 379 7.16 14.72 9.22
N LEU A 380 5.91 14.33 9.05
CA LEU A 380 5.50 13.09 8.37
C LEU A 380 5.62 13.18 6.83
N GLY A 381 5.95 14.35 6.27
CA GLY A 381 6.08 14.54 4.82
C GLY A 381 4.76 14.43 4.05
N ILE A 382 3.62 14.71 4.70
CA ILE A 382 2.28 14.63 4.12
C ILE A 382 1.51 15.95 4.18
N LEU A 383 2.18 17.06 4.47
CA LEU A 383 1.58 18.38 4.40
C LEU A 383 1.58 18.88 2.95
N PHE A 384 0.44 18.82 2.29
CA PHE A 384 0.24 19.35 0.96
C PHE A 384 -0.20 20.82 1.04
N PRO A 385 0.49 21.77 0.37
CA PRO A 385 0.17 23.20 0.44
C PRO A 385 -1.27 23.54 0.02
N ASP A 386 -1.80 22.81 -0.95
CA ASP A 386 -3.16 22.98 -1.49
C ASP A 386 -4.22 22.20 -0.72
N ARG A 387 -3.84 21.51 0.35
CA ARG A 387 -4.74 20.69 1.19
C ARG A 387 -5.55 19.66 0.42
N ARG A 388 -5.07 19.24 -0.74
CA ARG A 388 -5.79 18.25 -1.58
C ARG A 388 -6.10 16.94 -0.86
N TYR A 389 -5.35 16.58 0.18
CA TYR A 389 -5.57 15.36 0.96
C TYR A 389 -6.30 15.58 2.28
N GLY A 390 -6.71 16.80 2.60
CA GLY A 390 -7.48 17.13 3.80
C GLY A 390 -7.05 18.46 4.41
N GLU A 391 -8.02 19.24 4.87
CA GLU A 391 -7.79 20.43 5.70
C GLU A 391 -7.68 20.05 7.17
N VAL A 392 -8.41 19.01 7.57
CA VAL A 392 -8.34 18.36 8.88
C VAL A 392 -8.22 16.86 8.65
N ILE A 393 -7.24 16.25 9.32
CA ILE A 393 -7.00 14.81 9.29
C ILE A 393 -7.14 14.31 10.72
N PHE A 394 -8.07 13.38 10.93
CA PHE A 394 -8.28 12.69 12.19
C PHE A 394 -7.72 11.28 12.07
N LEU A 395 -6.67 10.97 12.82
CA LEU A 395 -5.98 9.68 12.81
C LEU A 395 -6.39 8.86 14.01
N LEU A 396 -6.79 7.62 13.80
CA LEU A 396 -7.11 6.67 14.86
C LEU A 396 -5.85 6.14 15.53
N HIS A 397 -5.99 5.77 16.82
CA HIS A 397 -4.92 5.06 17.54
C HIS A 397 -4.72 3.65 16.97
N PRO A 398 -3.50 3.09 17.04
CA PRO A 398 -3.20 1.76 16.52
C PRO A 398 -4.13 0.68 17.07
N GLY A 399 -4.64 -0.16 16.18
CA GLY A 399 -5.59 -1.23 16.50
C GLY A 399 -7.06 -0.81 16.54
N LEU A 400 -7.37 0.48 16.31
CA LEU A 400 -8.74 1.00 16.22
C LEU A 400 -9.09 1.27 14.76
N LEU A 401 -10.33 0.97 14.35
CA LEU A 401 -10.75 1.05 12.95
C LEU A 401 -12.11 1.74 12.82
N LEU A 402 -12.31 2.46 11.73
CA LEU A 402 -13.64 2.94 11.34
C LEU A 402 -14.50 1.78 10.84
N SER A 403 -15.67 1.57 11.45
CA SER A 403 -16.60 0.48 11.09
C SER A 403 -17.24 0.65 9.71
N GLN A 404 -17.30 1.90 9.22
CA GLN A 404 -17.72 2.27 7.87
C GLN A 404 -16.58 3.05 7.23
N SER A 405 -16.17 2.60 6.05
CA SER A 405 -15.04 3.16 5.32
C SER A 405 -15.39 3.31 3.85
N ASP A 406 -14.97 4.42 3.26
CA ASP A 406 -15.04 4.66 1.82
C ASP A 406 -14.05 3.82 1.01
N PHE A 407 -13.09 3.22 1.70
CA PHE A 407 -12.09 2.35 1.08
C PHE A 407 -12.64 0.95 0.82
N ASN A 408 -13.30 0.34 1.80
CA ASN A 408 -13.70 -1.07 1.74
C ASN A 408 -15.21 -1.29 1.68
N GLY A 409 -16.00 -0.25 1.89
CA GLY A 409 -17.46 -0.34 1.93
C GLY A 409 -18.02 -0.94 3.23
N PRO A 410 -19.36 -1.01 3.33
CA PRO A 410 -20.01 -1.45 4.54
C PRO A 410 -19.81 -2.94 4.79
N GLY A 411 -19.59 -3.30 6.06
CA GLY A 411 -19.55 -4.69 6.53
C GLY A 411 -18.21 -5.41 6.32
N TRP A 412 -17.16 -4.74 5.88
CA TRP A 412 -15.82 -5.29 5.89
C TRP A 412 -15.12 -4.92 7.21
N LEU A 413 -14.79 -5.92 7.99
CA LEU A 413 -14.12 -5.82 9.28
C LEU A 413 -12.86 -6.69 9.23
N PRO A 414 -11.72 -6.12 8.83
CA PRO A 414 -10.46 -6.84 8.74
C PRO A 414 -9.92 -7.18 10.13
N ALA A 415 -9.16 -8.26 10.24
CA ALA A 415 -8.48 -8.64 11.48
C ALA A 415 -7.19 -7.84 11.68
N GLY A 416 -6.54 -7.40 10.61
CA GLY A 416 -5.40 -6.51 10.63
C GLY A 416 -5.62 -5.32 9.71
N MET A 417 -5.02 -4.17 10.05
CA MET A 417 -5.02 -2.97 9.23
C MET A 417 -3.69 -2.22 9.36
N HIS A 418 -3.35 -1.50 8.34
CA HIS A 418 -2.18 -0.60 8.29
C HIS A 418 -2.63 0.85 8.03
N GLY A 419 -1.70 1.80 7.97
CA GLY A 419 -2.02 3.21 7.79
C GLY A 419 -2.14 3.98 9.11
N TYR A 420 -1.68 3.41 10.21
CA TYR A 420 -1.52 4.10 11.50
C TYR A 420 -0.26 4.98 11.52
N HIS A 421 -0.06 5.70 12.63
CA HIS A 421 1.13 6.53 12.81
C HIS A 421 2.41 5.67 12.69
N PRO A 422 3.47 6.16 12.01
CA PRO A 422 4.71 5.39 11.85
C PRO A 422 5.47 5.09 13.15
N ASP A 423 5.06 5.65 14.29
CA ASP A 423 5.59 5.29 15.60
C ASP A 423 4.95 4.00 16.16
N ASP A 424 3.93 3.47 15.53
CA ASP A 424 3.44 2.14 15.83
C ASP A 424 4.45 1.09 15.32
N PRO A 425 5.08 0.31 16.22
CA PRO A 425 6.12 -0.64 15.82
C PRO A 425 5.62 -1.77 14.91
N TYR A 426 4.29 -1.98 14.84
CA TYR A 426 3.68 -2.91 13.89
C TYR A 426 3.53 -2.32 12.49
N SER A 427 3.71 -1.00 12.34
CA SER A 427 3.74 -0.32 11.03
C SER A 427 5.07 -0.47 10.31
N ASP A 428 6.17 -0.81 11.01
CA ASP A 428 7.50 -0.92 10.42
C ASP A 428 7.56 -1.94 9.29
N ALA A 429 8.10 -1.50 8.18
CA ALA A 429 8.49 -2.31 7.03
C ALA A 429 9.82 -3.05 7.30
N VAL A 430 10.32 -3.80 6.31
CA VAL A 430 11.61 -4.52 6.41
C VAL A 430 12.57 -4.14 5.30
N PHE A 431 13.85 -4.25 5.62
CA PHE A 431 14.95 -4.31 4.66
C PHE A 431 15.80 -5.55 4.94
N LEU A 432 15.93 -6.43 3.94
CA LEU A 432 16.76 -7.63 3.99
C LEU A 432 17.64 -7.65 2.75
N SER A 433 18.94 -7.80 2.87
CA SER A 433 19.86 -7.83 1.73
C SER A 433 21.01 -8.80 1.95
N ASN A 434 21.51 -9.37 0.85
CA ASN A 434 22.71 -10.19 0.85
C ASN A 434 24.01 -9.37 0.82
N ARG A 435 23.89 -8.05 0.60
CA ARG A 435 25.02 -7.11 0.59
C ARG A 435 24.71 -5.92 1.47
N GLU A 436 25.74 -5.33 2.02
CA GLU A 436 25.63 -4.06 2.72
C GLU A 436 25.08 -2.98 1.80
N PRO A 437 24.08 -2.22 2.24
CA PRO A 437 23.54 -1.13 1.46
C PRO A 437 24.58 0.00 1.28
N PRO A 438 24.53 0.75 0.14
CA PRO A 438 25.51 1.79 -0.16
C PRO A 438 25.47 3.00 0.79
N ALA A 439 24.43 3.09 1.60
CA ALA A 439 24.23 4.11 2.64
C ALA A 439 23.26 3.57 3.70
N PRO A 440 23.20 4.16 4.90
CA PRO A 440 22.23 3.77 5.91
C PRO A 440 20.79 3.79 5.37
N VAL A 441 20.03 2.73 5.66
CA VAL A 441 18.65 2.56 5.20
C VAL A 441 17.78 2.51 6.45
N GLN A 442 17.12 3.62 6.81
CA GLN A 442 16.29 3.74 8.02
C GLN A 442 14.79 3.84 7.72
N SER A 443 14.46 4.24 6.51
CA SER A 443 13.09 4.42 6.06
C SER A 443 12.88 3.77 4.69
N ILE A 444 11.63 3.58 4.30
CA ILE A 444 11.29 3.07 2.97
C ILE A 444 11.77 4.00 1.84
N ALA A 445 11.92 5.32 2.09
CA ALA A 445 12.48 6.25 1.11
C ALA A 445 13.95 5.94 0.78
N ASP A 446 14.69 5.42 1.76
CA ASP A 446 16.11 5.11 1.58
C ASP A 446 16.35 3.92 0.64
N VAL A 447 15.35 3.05 0.45
CA VAL A 447 15.42 1.93 -0.50
C VAL A 447 15.68 2.43 -1.93
N TYR A 448 15.16 3.63 -2.27
CA TYR A 448 15.45 4.27 -3.55
C TYR A 448 16.95 4.42 -3.80
N ARG A 449 17.74 4.79 -2.79
CA ARG A 449 19.20 4.93 -2.93
C ARG A 449 19.87 3.61 -3.31
N CYS A 450 19.37 2.49 -2.79
CA CYS A 450 19.85 1.15 -3.17
C CYS A 450 19.53 0.85 -4.64
N MET A 451 18.29 1.11 -5.07
CA MET A 451 17.87 0.94 -6.46
C MET A 451 18.63 1.88 -7.41
N HIS A 452 18.77 3.15 -7.04
CA HIS A 452 19.54 4.15 -7.80
C HIS A 452 21.00 3.72 -7.98
N ALA A 453 21.65 3.28 -6.91
CA ALA A 453 23.03 2.79 -6.98
C ALA A 453 23.18 1.55 -7.87
N ALA A 454 22.18 0.65 -7.87
CA ALA A 454 22.14 -0.51 -8.77
C ALA A 454 22.10 -0.07 -10.24
N VAL A 455 21.18 0.85 -10.59
CA VAL A 455 21.01 1.36 -11.95
C VAL A 455 22.24 2.16 -12.43
N CYS A 456 22.82 3.04 -11.57
CA CYS A 456 23.95 3.87 -11.96
C CYS A 456 25.26 3.08 -12.09
N ARG A 457 25.44 1.98 -11.35
CA ARG A 457 26.62 1.10 -11.51
C ARG A 457 26.71 0.45 -12.87
N GLU A 458 25.59 0.08 -13.46
CA GLU A 458 25.52 -0.52 -14.79
C GLU A 458 26.02 0.41 -15.90
N THR A 459 25.91 1.72 -15.72
CA THR A 459 26.30 2.71 -16.73
C THR A 459 27.80 3.06 -16.70
N LEU A 460 28.53 2.69 -15.62
CA LEU A 460 29.95 2.98 -15.43
C LEU A 460 30.87 1.85 -15.89
N THR A 461 30.34 0.71 -16.27
CA THR A 461 31.07 -0.46 -16.78
C THR A 461 30.78 -0.70 -18.25
#